data_9d629e66f9c8b06b6a8dff196334ad3d
#
_entry.id   9d629e66f9c8b06b6a8dff196334ad3d
#
_cell.length_a   1.000
_cell.length_b   1.000
_cell.length_c   1.000
_cell.angle_alpha   90.00
_cell.angle_beta   90.00
_cell.angle_gamma   90.00
#
_symmetry.space_group_name_H-M   'P 1'
#
loop_
_entity.id
_entity.type
_entity.pdbx_description
1 polymer ?
#
loop_
_entity_poly.entity_id
_entity_poly.type
_entity_poly.pdbx_seq_one_letter_code
_entity_poly.pdbx_strand_id
1 'polypeptide(L)'
;MMQIYAIPHHGELSDLYEGGVLPRMAYFAHSVLRADGRSRSMHQHTNVTELVLVCKGEGIHCVDAHTYHTHPGDFIIYNQNSLHDERAAVPEGMELFCCGIAGLQLKGQAAGRLALTPGEVCVPSGETFPKLRLVMEWMEQAIQSGQPDISRITDG
;
A
#
# COMPACT_ATOMS: atom_id res chain seq x y z
N MET A 1 1.64 -16.68 32.76
CA MET A 1 0.37 -16.59 32.01
C MET A 1 0.66 -16.97 30.58
N MET A 2 0.00 -17.99 30.02
CA MET A 2 0.16 -18.39 28.62
C MET A 2 -0.86 -17.63 27.78
N GLN A 3 -0.40 -16.90 26.76
CA GLN A 3 -1.28 -16.29 25.77
C GLN A 3 -1.32 -17.21 24.53
N ILE A 4 -2.52 -17.55 24.10
CA ILE A 4 -2.75 -18.32 22.87
C ILE A 4 -3.32 -17.38 21.83
N TYR A 5 -2.64 -17.25 20.71
CA TYR A 5 -3.11 -16.50 19.55
C TYR A 5 -3.67 -17.48 18.52
N ALA A 6 -4.96 -17.36 18.21
CA ALA A 6 -5.52 -18.08 17.08
C ALA A 6 -5.15 -17.35 15.78
N ILE A 7 -4.56 -18.09 14.86
CA ILE A 7 -4.35 -17.60 13.48
C ILE A 7 -5.59 -18.02 12.69
N PRO A 8 -6.26 -17.07 12.00
CA PRO A 8 -7.41 -17.42 11.17
C PRO A 8 -7.02 -18.50 10.16
N HIS A 9 -7.90 -19.48 9.99
CA HIS A 9 -7.73 -20.46 8.93
C HIS A 9 -7.82 -19.80 7.57
N HIS A 10 -7.11 -20.33 6.58
CA HIS A 10 -7.10 -19.82 5.20
C HIS A 10 -8.53 -19.59 4.65
N GLY A 11 -9.48 -20.47 4.98
CA GLY A 11 -10.89 -20.32 4.61
C GLY A 11 -11.57 -19.08 5.20
N GLU A 12 -11.24 -18.70 6.42
CA GLU A 12 -11.81 -17.50 7.06
C GLU A 12 -11.33 -16.21 6.40
N LEU A 13 -10.05 -16.17 5.97
CA LEU A 13 -9.50 -15.04 5.22
C LEU A 13 -10.12 -14.94 3.83
N SER A 14 -10.32 -16.07 3.15
CA SER A 14 -10.92 -16.10 1.82
C SER A 14 -12.38 -15.61 1.82
N ASP A 15 -13.07 -15.73 2.95
CA ASP A 15 -14.45 -15.26 3.09
C ASP A 15 -14.59 -13.72 3.01
N LEU A 16 -13.48 -12.99 3.17
CA LEU A 16 -13.46 -11.53 2.98
C LEU A 16 -13.47 -11.12 1.51
N TYR A 17 -13.10 -12.03 0.61
CA TYR A 17 -12.91 -11.74 -0.81
C TYR A 17 -14.00 -12.35 -1.68
N GLU A 18 -14.29 -11.68 -2.78
CA GLU A 18 -15.28 -12.14 -3.76
C GLU A 18 -14.86 -13.50 -4.35
N GLY A 19 -15.77 -14.46 -4.34
CA GLY A 19 -15.50 -15.82 -4.80
C GLY A 19 -14.42 -16.58 -4.03
N GLY A 20 -14.00 -16.08 -2.84
CA GLY A 20 -12.97 -16.70 -2.02
C GLY A 20 -11.55 -16.60 -2.60
N VAL A 21 -11.34 -15.72 -3.60
CA VAL A 21 -10.04 -15.56 -4.27
C VAL A 21 -9.19 -14.55 -3.51
N LEU A 22 -8.05 -15.02 -2.98
CA LEU A 22 -7.10 -14.17 -2.26
C LEU A 22 -6.34 -13.25 -3.23
N PRO A 23 -6.15 -11.98 -2.87
CA PRO A 23 -5.27 -11.07 -3.62
C PRO A 23 -3.80 -11.51 -3.47
N ARG A 24 -2.97 -11.06 -4.40
CA ARG A 24 -1.53 -11.31 -4.37
C ARG A 24 -0.73 -10.02 -4.50
N MET A 25 0.42 -9.97 -3.88
CA MET A 25 1.35 -8.87 -4.11
C MET A 25 1.95 -9.00 -5.52
N ALA A 26 1.76 -7.98 -6.35
CA ALA A 26 2.28 -7.93 -7.70
C ALA A 26 3.70 -7.34 -7.74
N TYR A 27 3.96 -6.35 -6.92
CA TYR A 27 5.26 -5.71 -6.75
C TYR A 27 5.38 -5.00 -5.41
N PHE A 28 6.62 -4.72 -5.05
CA PHE A 28 7.00 -3.92 -3.90
C PHE A 28 8.06 -2.90 -4.34
N ALA A 29 7.96 -1.67 -3.89
CA ALA A 29 8.91 -0.61 -4.19
C ALA A 29 9.25 0.20 -2.95
N HIS A 30 10.54 0.55 -2.82
CA HIS A 30 11.05 1.55 -1.89
C HIS A 30 11.60 2.71 -2.72
N SER A 31 11.12 3.92 -2.48
CA SER A 31 11.43 5.08 -3.30
C SER A 31 11.77 6.30 -2.45
N VAL A 32 12.70 7.10 -2.93
CA VAL A 32 12.98 8.43 -2.41
C VAL A 32 12.73 9.44 -3.54
N LEU A 33 11.67 10.20 -3.41
CA LEU A 33 11.33 11.28 -4.35
C LEU A 33 12.00 12.57 -3.87
N ARG A 34 12.67 13.27 -4.78
CA ARG A 34 13.33 14.55 -4.53
C ARG A 34 12.44 15.69 -5.03
N ALA A 35 12.47 16.83 -4.34
CA ALA A 35 11.66 17.98 -4.72
C ALA A 35 12.07 18.57 -6.08
N ASP A 36 13.35 18.45 -6.46
CA ASP A 36 13.92 18.85 -7.75
C ASP A 36 13.85 17.72 -8.80
N GLY A 37 13.40 16.54 -8.37
CA GLY A 37 13.23 15.38 -9.22
C GLY A 37 11.96 15.47 -10.07
N ARG A 38 11.90 14.63 -11.11
CA ARG A 38 10.67 14.47 -11.87
C ARG A 38 9.64 13.82 -10.95
N SER A 39 8.52 14.49 -10.72
CA SER A 39 7.33 13.85 -10.16
C SER A 39 6.99 12.63 -11.01
N ARG A 40 6.48 11.57 -10.41
CA ARG A 40 5.83 10.54 -11.21
C ARG A 40 4.66 11.19 -11.91
N SER A 41 4.69 11.17 -13.24
CA SER A 41 3.61 11.76 -14.03
C SER A 41 2.29 11.07 -13.72
N MET A 42 1.20 11.80 -13.86
CA MET A 42 -0.16 11.30 -13.72
C MET A 42 -0.32 9.97 -14.51
N HIS A 43 -0.69 8.91 -13.83
CA HIS A 43 -0.89 7.57 -14.38
C HIS A 43 -1.96 6.79 -13.60
N GLN A 44 -2.32 5.62 -14.09
CA GLN A 44 -3.26 4.70 -13.44
C GLN A 44 -2.84 3.25 -13.67
N HIS A 45 -3.26 2.37 -12.78
CA HIS A 45 -3.08 0.93 -12.91
C HIS A 45 -4.43 0.25 -13.16
N THR A 46 -4.51 -0.59 -14.19
CA THR A 46 -5.77 -1.22 -14.60
C THR A 46 -6.07 -2.53 -13.86
N ASN A 47 -5.06 -3.10 -13.18
CA ASN A 47 -5.15 -4.43 -12.56
C ASN A 47 -4.51 -4.50 -11.16
N VAL A 48 -4.15 -3.36 -10.59
CA VAL A 48 -3.46 -3.27 -9.29
C VAL A 48 -4.08 -2.15 -8.47
N THR A 49 -4.24 -2.42 -7.18
CA THR A 49 -4.45 -1.41 -6.13
C THR A 49 -3.12 -1.18 -5.43
N GLU A 50 -2.71 0.07 -5.24
CA GLU A 50 -1.47 0.38 -4.54
C GLU A 50 -1.73 0.88 -3.13
N LEU A 51 -0.90 0.41 -2.20
CA LEU A 51 -0.81 0.91 -0.82
C LEU A 51 0.55 1.58 -0.65
N VAL A 52 0.54 2.87 -0.37
CA VAL A 52 1.75 3.67 -0.20
C VAL A 52 1.87 4.13 1.25
N LEU A 53 2.99 3.82 1.91
CA LEU A 53 3.33 4.30 3.23
C LEU A 53 4.39 5.38 3.13
N VAL A 54 4.09 6.59 3.58
CA VAL A 54 5.07 7.67 3.69
C VAL A 54 5.92 7.46 4.94
N CYS A 55 7.24 7.38 4.79
CA CYS A 55 8.17 7.08 5.88
C CYS A 55 8.98 8.28 6.36
N LYS A 56 9.34 9.19 5.44
CA LYS A 56 10.06 10.44 5.76
C LYS A 56 9.66 11.55 4.82
N GLY A 57 9.87 12.79 5.25
CA GLY A 57 9.55 13.97 4.47
C GLY A 57 8.04 14.19 4.32
N GLU A 58 7.68 15.05 3.41
CA GLU A 58 6.30 15.40 3.13
C GLU A 58 6.00 15.30 1.64
N GLY A 59 4.78 14.95 1.30
CA GLY A 59 4.36 14.77 -0.08
C GLY A 59 3.04 15.44 -0.43
N ILE A 60 2.83 15.59 -1.72
CA ILE A 60 1.55 15.95 -2.31
C ILE A 60 1.18 14.84 -3.28
N HIS A 61 0.01 14.27 -3.07
CA HIS A 61 -0.56 13.22 -3.91
C HIS A 61 -1.86 13.74 -4.52
N CYS A 62 -1.95 13.68 -5.84
CA CYS A 62 -3.21 13.95 -6.53
C CYS A 62 -3.82 12.59 -6.87
N VAL A 63 -5.06 12.36 -6.43
CA VAL A 63 -5.79 11.13 -6.70
C VAL A 63 -7.15 11.49 -7.26
N ASP A 64 -7.41 11.13 -8.50
CA ASP A 64 -8.56 11.55 -9.27
C ASP A 64 -8.65 13.10 -9.26
N ALA A 65 -9.69 13.70 -8.68
CA ALA A 65 -9.86 15.14 -8.61
C ALA A 65 -9.45 15.77 -7.24
N HIS A 66 -8.77 14.98 -6.36
CA HIS A 66 -8.47 15.40 -5.01
C HIS A 66 -6.96 15.48 -4.77
N THR A 67 -6.56 16.44 -3.93
CA THR A 67 -5.17 16.62 -3.50
C THR A 67 -5.03 16.30 -2.02
N TYR A 68 -4.02 15.49 -1.70
CA TYR A 68 -3.70 15.06 -0.33
C TYR A 68 -2.30 15.51 0.04
N HIS A 69 -2.15 16.17 1.18
CA HIS A 69 -0.87 16.48 1.79
C HIS A 69 -0.53 15.37 2.79
N THR A 70 0.65 14.79 2.67
CA THR A 70 1.04 13.61 3.44
C THR A 70 2.28 13.84 4.28
N HIS A 71 2.32 13.17 5.41
CA HIS A 71 3.37 13.22 6.41
C HIS A 71 3.83 11.79 6.75
N PRO A 72 4.97 11.62 7.43
CA PRO A 72 5.39 10.30 7.88
C PRO A 72 4.30 9.59 8.71
N GLY A 73 3.99 8.36 8.32
CA GLY A 73 2.93 7.56 8.92
C GLY A 73 1.61 7.59 8.18
N ASP A 74 1.45 8.42 7.15
CA ASP A 74 0.26 8.38 6.32
C ASP A 74 0.31 7.23 5.32
N PHE A 75 -0.81 6.51 5.20
CA PHE A 75 -1.09 5.57 4.13
C PHE A 75 -1.92 6.23 3.06
N ILE A 76 -1.49 6.07 1.81
CA ILE A 76 -2.25 6.48 0.63
C ILE A 76 -2.71 5.24 -0.10
N ILE A 77 -3.97 5.22 -0.53
CA ILE A 77 -4.60 4.13 -1.26
C ILE A 77 -4.91 4.60 -2.67
N TYR A 78 -4.24 4.03 -3.66
CA TYR A 78 -4.60 4.20 -5.06
C TYR A 78 -5.41 3.00 -5.51
N ASN A 79 -6.73 3.16 -5.59
CA ASN A 79 -7.60 2.11 -6.11
C ASN A 79 -7.24 1.79 -7.56
N GLN A 80 -7.52 0.57 -7.98
CA GLN A 80 -7.44 0.19 -9.39
C GLN A 80 -8.19 1.22 -10.25
N ASN A 81 -7.60 1.66 -11.34
CA ASN A 81 -8.07 2.68 -12.27
C ASN A 81 -8.13 4.11 -11.74
N SER A 82 -7.76 4.39 -10.49
CA SER A 82 -7.60 5.78 -10.02
C SER A 82 -6.43 6.45 -10.70
N LEU A 83 -6.68 7.62 -11.28
CA LEU A 83 -5.65 8.46 -11.87
C LEU A 83 -4.91 9.18 -10.76
N HIS A 84 -3.59 8.99 -10.68
CA HIS A 84 -2.81 9.55 -9.57
C HIS A 84 -1.39 10.00 -9.98
N ASP A 85 -0.87 10.93 -9.21
CA ASP A 85 0.54 11.32 -9.19
C ASP A 85 1.03 11.55 -7.76
N GLU A 86 2.33 11.62 -7.60
CA GLU A 86 2.97 11.90 -6.32
C GLU A 86 4.25 12.71 -6.49
N ARG A 87 4.50 13.63 -5.56
CA ARG A 87 5.72 14.45 -5.53
C ARG A 87 6.10 14.81 -4.09
N ALA A 88 7.40 15.02 -3.87
CA ALA A 88 7.86 15.58 -2.61
C ALA A 88 7.41 17.05 -2.47
N ALA A 89 7.00 17.43 -1.27
CA ALA A 89 6.58 18.79 -0.93
C ALA A 89 7.71 19.61 -0.28
N VAL A 90 8.78 18.94 0.18
CA VAL A 90 9.90 19.56 0.91
C VAL A 90 11.23 19.28 0.18
N PRO A 91 12.24 20.16 0.32
CA PRO A 91 13.54 19.99 -0.34
C PRO A 91 14.27 18.69 0.01
N GLU A 92 14.08 18.18 1.21
CA GLU A 92 14.67 16.94 1.71
C GLU A 92 14.13 15.71 0.97
N GLY A 93 13.00 15.88 0.28
CA GLY A 93 12.34 14.81 -0.44
C GLY A 93 11.29 14.08 0.37
N MET A 94 10.79 12.97 -0.20
CA MET A 94 9.83 12.08 0.43
C MET A 94 10.28 10.63 0.25
N GLU A 95 10.43 9.89 1.35
CA GLU A 95 10.69 8.45 1.34
C GLU A 95 9.40 7.68 1.55
N LEU A 96 9.15 6.70 0.70
CA LEU A 96 7.94 5.90 0.76
C LEU A 96 8.18 4.43 0.38
N PHE A 97 7.35 3.56 0.93
CA PHE A 97 7.15 2.19 0.43
C PHE A 97 5.83 2.10 -0.33
N CYS A 98 5.83 1.30 -1.38
CA CYS A 98 4.64 1.02 -2.18
C CYS A 98 4.46 -0.49 -2.37
N CYS A 99 3.25 -0.99 -2.11
CA CYS A 99 2.84 -2.36 -2.42
C CYS A 99 1.76 -2.32 -3.49
N GLY A 100 2.01 -2.96 -4.63
CA GLY A 100 1.01 -3.20 -5.64
C GLY A 100 0.32 -4.54 -5.42
N ILE A 101 -1.00 -4.52 -5.27
CA ILE A 101 -1.83 -5.69 -4.96
C ILE A 101 -2.74 -5.99 -6.15
N ALA A 102 -2.54 -7.17 -6.75
CA ALA A 102 -3.36 -7.67 -7.86
C ALA A 102 -4.48 -8.58 -7.37
N GLY A 103 -5.61 -8.55 -8.08
CA GLY A 103 -6.75 -9.41 -7.79
C GLY A 103 -7.50 -9.04 -6.51
N LEU A 104 -7.29 -7.83 -5.98
CA LEU A 104 -8.05 -7.36 -4.82
C LEU A 104 -9.51 -7.16 -5.18
N GLN A 105 -10.39 -7.92 -4.56
CA GLN A 105 -11.82 -7.70 -4.62
C GLN A 105 -12.47 -8.14 -3.31
N LEU A 106 -12.79 -7.16 -2.46
CA LEU A 106 -13.54 -7.41 -1.25
C LEU A 106 -14.97 -7.78 -1.57
N LYS A 107 -15.56 -8.65 -0.76
CA LYS A 107 -16.93 -9.13 -0.95
C LYS A 107 -17.94 -7.98 -1.01
N GLY A 108 -18.71 -7.96 -2.09
CA GLY A 108 -19.69 -6.89 -2.32
C GLY A 108 -19.10 -5.56 -2.78
N GLN A 109 -17.80 -5.50 -3.07
CA GLN A 109 -17.14 -4.32 -3.60
C GLN A 109 -16.72 -4.51 -5.05
N ALA A 110 -16.54 -3.41 -5.77
CA ALA A 110 -15.96 -3.45 -7.11
C ALA A 110 -14.49 -3.90 -7.04
N ALA A 111 -14.01 -4.56 -8.09
CA ALA A 111 -12.62 -5.00 -8.19
C ALA A 111 -11.63 -3.85 -7.98
N GLY A 112 -10.60 -4.10 -7.18
CA GLY A 112 -9.55 -3.16 -6.88
C GLY A 112 -9.96 -1.94 -6.04
N ARG A 113 -11.12 -1.97 -5.40
CA ARG A 113 -11.58 -0.90 -4.51
C ARG A 113 -11.30 -1.23 -3.05
N LEU A 114 -10.55 -0.35 -2.41
CA LEU A 114 -10.25 -0.40 -0.97
C LEU A 114 -10.69 0.91 -0.30
N ALA A 115 -10.33 2.07 -0.85
CA ALA A 115 -10.86 3.36 -0.44
C ALA A 115 -12.21 3.60 -1.15
N LEU A 116 -13.29 3.76 -0.38
CA LEU A 116 -14.65 3.91 -0.89
C LEU A 116 -15.05 5.36 -1.06
N THR A 117 -14.45 6.24 -0.27
CA THR A 117 -14.68 7.69 -0.28
C THR A 117 -13.35 8.45 -0.40
N PRO A 118 -13.35 9.71 -0.84
CA PRO A 118 -12.13 10.53 -0.87
C PRO A 118 -11.44 10.65 0.50
N GLY A 119 -12.19 10.62 1.59
CA GLY A 119 -11.65 10.68 2.96
C GLY A 119 -10.89 9.42 3.38
N GLU A 120 -11.08 8.31 2.69
CA GLU A 120 -10.40 7.04 2.96
C GLU A 120 -9.14 6.82 2.11
N VAL A 121 -8.87 7.72 1.17
CA VAL A 121 -7.68 7.63 0.29
C VAL A 121 -6.40 7.90 1.07
N CYS A 122 -6.42 8.84 2.02
CA CYS A 122 -5.29 9.14 2.90
C CYS A 122 -5.66 8.82 4.35
N VAL A 123 -5.01 7.83 4.94
CA VAL A 123 -5.32 7.34 6.29
C VAL A 123 -4.07 7.40 7.16
N PRO A 124 -4.09 8.19 8.26
CA PRO A 124 -2.96 8.23 9.19
C PRO A 124 -2.86 6.90 9.96
N SER A 125 -1.68 6.30 10.01
CA SER A 125 -1.44 5.05 10.74
C SER A 125 -1.25 5.24 12.25
N GLY A 126 -1.04 6.49 12.71
CA GLY A 126 -0.94 6.83 14.14
C GLY A 126 0.13 6.02 14.86
N GLU A 127 -0.21 5.47 16.01
CA GLU A 127 0.69 4.66 16.85
C GLU A 127 1.14 3.34 16.19
N THR A 128 0.48 2.92 15.12
CA THR A 128 0.85 1.71 14.38
C THR A 128 2.02 1.96 13.41
N PHE A 129 2.34 3.21 13.11
CA PHE A 129 3.36 3.58 12.13
C PHE A 129 4.71 2.86 12.32
N PRO A 130 5.32 2.82 13.52
CA PRO A 130 6.62 2.15 13.70
C PRO A 130 6.57 0.65 13.34
N LYS A 131 5.45 0.00 13.62
CA LYS A 131 5.25 -1.43 13.31
C LYS A 131 5.08 -1.65 11.81
N LEU A 132 4.29 -0.80 11.16
CA LEU A 132 4.07 -0.86 9.71
C LEU A 132 5.37 -0.62 8.96
N ARG A 133 6.13 0.39 9.35
CA ARG A 133 7.45 0.66 8.78
C ARG A 133 8.38 -0.55 8.90
N LEU A 134 8.45 -1.16 10.08
CA LEU A 134 9.27 -2.34 10.32
C LEU A 134 8.86 -3.52 9.42
N VAL A 135 7.56 -3.73 9.24
CA VAL A 135 7.04 -4.76 8.32
C VAL A 135 7.48 -4.48 6.89
N MET A 136 7.38 -3.24 6.41
CA MET A 136 7.82 -2.88 5.06
C MET A 136 9.33 -3.08 4.89
N GLU A 137 10.14 -2.70 5.87
CA GLU A 137 11.60 -2.93 5.86
C GLU A 137 11.94 -4.43 5.83
N TRP A 138 11.23 -5.27 6.55
CA TRP A 138 11.39 -6.73 6.51
C TRP A 138 10.99 -7.32 5.15
N MET A 139 9.91 -6.85 4.56
CA MET A 139 9.50 -7.25 3.21
C MET A 139 10.57 -6.91 2.19
N GLU A 140 11.14 -5.69 2.25
CA GLU A 140 12.25 -5.28 1.39
C GLU A 140 13.46 -6.22 1.54
N GLN A 141 13.89 -6.45 2.78
CA GLN A 141 15.03 -7.33 3.06
C GLN A 141 14.81 -8.77 2.54
N ALA A 142 13.63 -9.31 2.73
CA ALA A 142 13.29 -10.65 2.27
C ALA A 142 13.30 -10.75 0.74
N ILE A 143 12.80 -9.74 0.04
CA ILE A 143 12.84 -9.67 -1.43
C ILE A 143 14.30 -9.55 -1.93
N GLN A 144 15.09 -8.68 -1.31
CA GLN A 144 16.50 -8.48 -1.69
C GLN A 144 17.39 -9.70 -1.43
N SER A 145 17.10 -10.46 -0.37
CA SER A 145 17.86 -11.67 -0.04
C SER A 145 17.57 -12.86 -0.95
N GLY A 146 16.62 -12.72 -1.89
CA GLY A 146 16.25 -13.80 -2.80
C GLY A 146 15.60 -14.99 -2.10
N GLN A 147 15.10 -14.81 -0.88
CA GLN A 147 14.35 -15.86 -0.19
C GLN A 147 13.06 -16.14 -0.96
N PRO A 148 12.82 -17.39 -1.35
CA PRO A 148 11.82 -17.71 -2.39
C PRO A 148 10.36 -17.54 -1.97
N ASP A 149 10.02 -17.00 -0.80
CA ASP A 149 8.73 -17.31 -0.23
C ASP A 149 7.87 -16.19 0.35
N ILE A 150 8.06 -14.96 -0.07
CA ILE A 150 7.00 -13.97 0.19
C ILE A 150 5.76 -14.26 -0.68
N SER A 151 5.93 -14.77 -1.89
CA SER A 151 4.79 -15.23 -2.71
C SER A 151 3.95 -16.32 -2.01
N ARG A 152 4.57 -17.18 -1.20
CA ARG A 152 3.85 -18.21 -0.43
C ARG A 152 3.18 -17.68 0.83
N ILE A 153 3.63 -16.57 1.40
CA ILE A 153 2.93 -15.90 2.51
C ILE A 153 1.64 -15.24 2.00
N THR A 154 1.62 -14.84 0.73
CA THR A 154 0.44 -14.25 0.08
C THR A 154 -0.46 -15.28 -0.59
N ASP A 155 0.05 -16.48 -0.90
CA ASP A 155 -0.69 -17.60 -1.50
C ASP A 155 -1.06 -18.69 -0.47
N GLY A 156 -0.63 -18.54 0.79
CA GLY A 156 -0.87 -19.48 1.87
C GLY A 156 -2.05 -19.11 2.76
#